data_7f5642e44a4f2ea108b997791e2296a1
#
_entry.id   7f5642e44a4f2ea108b997791e2296a1
#
_cell.length_a   1.000
_cell.length_b   1.000
_cell.length_c   1.000
_cell.angle_alpha   90.00
_cell.angle_beta   90.00
_cell.angle_gamma   90.00
#
_symmetry.space_group_name_H-M   'P 1'
#
loop_
_entity.id
_entity.type
_entity.pdbx_description
1 polymer ?
#
loop_
_entity_poly.entity_id
_entity_poly.type
_entity_poly.pdbx_seq_one_letter_code
_entity_poly.pdbx_strand_id
1 'polypeptide(L)'
;MLYIWYDKIPDKTIIWYPKTTVPNPMVSRGSKVELIDGRGLVLTDPQGTVVWTSLGSSDIANGVMKDTGNFVIVENSLNKIWDCFDSPAHTLLPTQIMKKGGGLMSTMSETNYSDGRFQLRLLHDGNLVLSNIDMFSRDPLHAYYISVTFDPSNATNSGDQLIFDATGYMYILRGNGERFDLTPRDKLPIGDYYHRATLDSDGVFTQYYHPKNSTDNTRWEAIRFLPENICKGLVSVGNELAFTAELLVGWETMIIKEQIRIVWNTISNEIVSWCRT
;
A
#
# COMPACT_ATOMS: atom_id res chain seq x y z
N MET A 1 -17.18 6.53 -5.83
CA MET A 1 -15.97 6.69 -4.97
C MET A 1 -15.04 7.69 -5.64
N LEU A 2 -14.23 8.43 -4.88
CA LEU A 2 -13.21 9.34 -5.41
C LEU A 2 -11.92 8.56 -5.67
N TYR A 3 -11.34 8.66 -6.88
CA TYR A 3 -10.10 7.97 -7.25
C TYR A 3 -9.16 8.87 -8.02
N ILE A 4 -7.85 8.59 -7.93
CA ILE A 4 -6.82 9.02 -8.89
C ILE A 4 -6.36 7.76 -9.64
N TRP A 5 -6.28 7.84 -10.97
CA TRP A 5 -5.88 6.72 -11.84
C TRP A 5 -5.00 7.17 -13.01
N TYR A 6 -4.34 6.22 -13.65
CA TYR A 6 -3.61 6.45 -14.91
C TYR A 6 -4.60 6.58 -16.07
N ASP A 7 -4.85 7.81 -16.52
CA ASP A 7 -5.86 8.07 -17.55
C ASP A 7 -5.50 7.52 -18.93
N LYS A 8 -4.20 7.51 -19.27
CA LYS A 8 -3.70 7.00 -20.54
C LYS A 8 -3.59 5.48 -20.63
N ILE A 9 -3.74 4.77 -19.50
CA ILE A 9 -3.72 3.31 -19.45
C ILE A 9 -5.15 2.79 -19.54
N PRO A 10 -5.46 1.87 -20.49
CA PRO A 10 -6.85 1.44 -20.75
C PRO A 10 -7.58 0.85 -19.56
N ASP A 11 -6.90 0.11 -18.70
CA ASP A 11 -7.46 -0.52 -17.50
C ASP A 11 -7.75 0.45 -16.36
N LYS A 12 -7.41 1.77 -16.56
CA LYS A 12 -7.64 2.82 -15.57
C LYS A 12 -7.12 2.45 -14.17
N THR A 13 -5.88 1.95 -14.12
CA THR A 13 -5.22 1.52 -12.88
C THR A 13 -5.32 2.60 -11.80
N ILE A 14 -6.03 2.30 -10.73
CA ILE A 14 -6.22 3.20 -9.58
C ILE A 14 -4.95 3.22 -8.74
N ILE A 15 -4.48 4.41 -8.41
CA ILE A 15 -3.24 4.64 -7.65
C ILE A 15 -3.50 5.24 -6.28
N TRP A 16 -4.63 5.94 -6.12
CA TRP A 16 -4.97 6.56 -4.86
C TRP A 16 -6.49 6.70 -4.69
N TYR A 17 -6.93 6.60 -3.45
CA TYR A 17 -8.28 6.90 -2.99
C TYR A 17 -8.24 7.33 -1.52
N PRO A 18 -9.23 8.14 -1.07
CA PRO A 18 -9.29 8.58 0.32
C PRO A 18 -9.55 7.38 1.24
N LYS A 19 -8.73 7.25 2.27
CA LYS A 19 -9.00 6.30 3.36
C LYS A 19 -10.09 6.88 4.24
N THR A 20 -11.18 6.17 4.39
CA THR A 20 -12.30 6.58 5.22
C THR A 20 -12.38 5.68 6.45
N THR A 21 -12.90 6.22 7.56
CA THR A 21 -13.14 5.44 8.78
C THR A 21 -14.31 4.47 8.63
N VAL A 22 -15.19 4.73 7.64
CA VAL A 22 -16.30 3.84 7.30
C VAL A 22 -15.82 2.90 6.21
N PRO A 23 -15.87 1.58 6.42
CA PRO A 23 -15.53 0.62 5.39
C PRO A 23 -16.43 0.85 4.16
N ASN A 24 -15.78 1.08 3.01
CA ASN A 24 -16.44 1.21 1.72
C ASN A 24 -17.56 2.28 1.69
N PRO A 25 -17.24 3.57 1.90
CA PRO A 25 -18.27 4.61 1.88
C PRO A 25 -18.90 4.63 0.51
N MET A 26 -20.14 4.18 0.45
CA MET A 26 -20.94 4.20 -0.78
C MET A 26 -21.31 5.65 -1.09
N VAL A 27 -20.47 6.32 -1.86
CA VAL A 27 -20.83 7.60 -2.48
C VAL A 27 -21.75 7.31 -3.64
N SER A 28 -23.02 7.69 -3.49
CA SER A 28 -24.04 7.51 -4.51
C SER A 28 -24.01 8.64 -5.54
N ARG A 29 -24.77 8.48 -6.61
CA ARG A 29 -24.96 9.54 -7.60
C ARG A 29 -25.50 10.81 -6.92
N GLY A 30 -24.86 11.95 -7.17
CA GLY A 30 -25.19 13.23 -6.53
C GLY A 30 -24.25 13.62 -5.39
N SER A 31 -23.32 12.75 -4.98
CA SER A 31 -22.21 13.13 -4.09
C SER A 31 -21.33 14.18 -4.74
N LYS A 32 -20.71 15.05 -3.93
CA LYS A 32 -19.88 16.17 -4.39
C LYS A 32 -18.48 16.09 -3.83
N VAL A 33 -17.52 16.59 -4.63
CA VAL A 33 -16.15 16.87 -4.20
C VAL A 33 -15.92 18.36 -4.36
N GLU A 34 -15.57 19.03 -3.27
CA GLU A 34 -15.43 20.49 -3.23
C GLU A 34 -14.15 20.86 -2.48
N LEU A 35 -13.44 21.86 -2.98
CA LEU A 35 -12.30 22.47 -2.25
C LEU A 35 -12.86 23.63 -1.43
N ILE A 36 -12.80 23.50 -0.11
CA ILE A 36 -13.44 24.42 0.84
C ILE A 36 -12.37 25.04 1.74
N ASP A 37 -12.33 26.35 1.81
CA ASP A 37 -11.42 27.07 2.71
C ASP A 37 -11.63 26.64 4.17
N GLY A 38 -10.54 26.45 4.90
CA GLY A 38 -10.54 25.92 6.26
C GLY A 38 -10.82 24.43 6.40
N ARG A 39 -11.20 23.71 5.30
CA ARG A 39 -11.58 22.31 5.34
C ARG A 39 -10.77 21.40 4.40
N GLY A 40 -10.18 21.96 3.36
CA GLY A 40 -9.47 21.19 2.34
C GLY A 40 -10.39 20.64 1.26
N LEU A 41 -10.00 19.50 0.67
CA LEU A 41 -10.83 18.75 -0.26
C LEU A 41 -11.86 17.95 0.55
N VAL A 42 -13.12 18.20 0.30
CA VAL A 42 -14.25 17.62 1.06
C VAL A 42 -15.09 16.76 0.12
N LEU A 43 -15.35 15.52 0.49
CA LEU A 43 -16.28 14.61 -0.17
C LEU A 43 -17.55 14.54 0.67
N THR A 44 -18.70 14.88 0.07
CA THR A 44 -20.02 14.80 0.71
C THR A 44 -20.92 13.81 -0.02
N ASP A 45 -21.83 13.18 0.72
CA ASP A 45 -22.94 12.42 0.16
C ASP A 45 -24.02 13.36 -0.43
N PRO A 46 -25.07 12.85 -1.10
CA PRO A 46 -26.15 13.68 -1.64
C PRO A 46 -26.97 14.44 -0.58
N GLN A 47 -26.91 14.02 0.67
CA GLN A 47 -27.56 14.65 1.82
C GLN A 47 -26.71 15.77 2.43
N GLY A 48 -25.46 15.93 1.95
CA GLY A 48 -24.53 16.93 2.45
C GLY A 48 -23.69 16.46 3.65
N THR A 49 -23.78 15.18 4.01
CA THR A 49 -22.96 14.60 5.09
C THR A 49 -21.51 14.46 4.62
N VAL A 50 -20.56 14.91 5.42
CA VAL A 50 -19.12 14.77 5.11
C VAL A 50 -18.73 13.30 5.23
N VAL A 51 -18.30 12.72 4.11
CA VAL A 51 -17.80 11.34 4.03
C VAL A 51 -16.30 11.28 4.26
N TRP A 52 -15.59 12.30 3.74
CA TRP A 52 -14.15 12.41 3.88
C TRP A 52 -13.68 13.85 3.69
N THR A 53 -12.55 14.18 4.31
CA THR A 53 -11.85 15.47 4.12
C THR A 53 -10.34 15.25 4.18
N SER A 54 -9.60 16.01 3.35
CA SER A 54 -8.13 16.02 3.37
C SER A 54 -7.55 16.68 4.60
N LEU A 55 -8.37 17.33 5.44
CA LEU A 55 -7.98 18.34 6.41
C LEU A 55 -7.35 19.56 5.70
N GLY A 56 -7.82 20.73 6.02
CA GLY A 56 -7.37 21.98 5.41
C GLY A 56 -6.95 22.99 6.47
N SER A 57 -6.23 24.00 6.00
CA SER A 57 -5.95 25.24 6.70
C SER A 57 -6.85 26.33 6.14
N SER A 58 -7.00 27.43 6.83
CA SER A 58 -7.49 28.69 6.24
C SER A 58 -6.49 29.16 5.18
N ASP A 59 -6.98 29.87 4.16
CA ASP A 59 -6.17 30.43 3.06
C ASP A 59 -5.82 29.44 1.93
N ILE A 60 -6.73 28.50 1.62
CA ILE A 60 -6.59 27.60 0.49
C ILE A 60 -6.75 28.36 -0.83
N ALA A 61 -5.70 28.31 -1.67
CA ALA A 61 -5.75 28.92 -3.00
C ALA A 61 -6.34 27.98 -4.04
N ASN A 62 -5.75 26.80 -4.20
CA ASN A 62 -6.19 25.83 -5.21
C ASN A 62 -5.68 24.42 -4.93
N GLY A 63 -6.20 23.45 -5.72
CA GLY A 63 -5.69 22.09 -5.82
C GLY A 63 -5.01 21.88 -7.17
N VAL A 64 -3.85 21.22 -7.17
CA VAL A 64 -3.02 21.00 -8.35
C VAL A 64 -2.72 19.52 -8.51
N MET A 65 -3.04 18.93 -9.68
CA MET A 65 -2.57 17.62 -10.06
C MET A 65 -1.21 17.77 -10.75
N LYS A 66 -0.16 17.22 -10.15
CA LYS A 66 1.19 17.23 -10.71
C LYS A 66 1.38 16.08 -11.70
N ASP A 67 2.35 16.21 -12.61
CA ASP A 67 2.72 15.16 -13.58
C ASP A 67 3.22 13.87 -12.91
N THR A 68 3.66 13.98 -11.66
CA THR A 68 4.05 12.82 -10.82
C THR A 68 2.86 11.97 -10.34
N GLY A 69 1.61 12.43 -10.56
CA GLY A 69 0.42 11.82 -9.98
C GLY A 69 0.08 12.31 -8.57
N ASN A 70 0.87 13.25 -8.01
CA ASN A 70 0.61 13.83 -6.71
C ASN A 70 -0.44 14.96 -6.82
N PHE A 71 -1.59 14.79 -6.17
CA PHE A 71 -2.56 15.87 -6.00
C PHE A 71 -2.21 16.65 -4.74
N VAL A 72 -1.99 17.97 -4.90
CA VAL A 72 -1.50 18.86 -3.86
C VAL A 72 -2.49 20.00 -3.63
N ILE A 73 -2.79 20.32 -2.39
CA ILE A 73 -3.51 21.52 -1.98
C ILE A 73 -2.49 22.55 -1.51
N VAL A 74 -2.59 23.74 -2.05
CA VAL A 74 -1.68 24.86 -1.74
C VAL A 74 -2.45 26.08 -1.24
N GLU A 75 -1.80 26.85 -0.40
CA GLU A 75 -2.26 28.17 0.04
C GLU A 75 -1.85 29.27 -0.94
N ASN A 76 -2.33 30.51 -0.72
CA ASN A 76 -2.01 31.66 -1.58
C ASN A 76 -0.50 31.97 -1.65
N SER A 77 0.25 31.63 -0.61
CA SER A 77 1.73 31.73 -0.59
C SER A 77 2.44 30.60 -1.35
N LEU A 78 1.69 29.69 -2.00
CA LEU A 78 2.15 28.49 -2.71
C LEU A 78 2.77 27.40 -1.81
N ASN A 79 2.67 27.52 -0.49
CA ASN A 79 3.09 26.46 0.40
C ASN A 79 2.11 25.28 0.34
N LYS A 80 2.65 24.08 0.45
CA LYS A 80 1.85 22.87 0.51
C LYS A 80 1.11 22.78 1.85
N ILE A 81 -0.22 22.63 1.78
CA ILE A 81 -1.08 22.33 2.92
C ILE A 81 -1.24 20.83 3.08
N TRP A 82 -1.53 20.14 1.98
CA TRP A 82 -1.80 18.71 1.94
C TRP A 82 -1.42 18.12 0.58
N ASP A 83 -1.05 16.87 0.56
CA ASP A 83 -0.94 16.10 -0.68
C ASP A 83 -1.29 14.62 -0.49
N CYS A 84 -1.63 13.95 -1.60
CA CYS A 84 -2.00 12.54 -1.57
C CYS A 84 -0.80 11.61 -1.34
N PHE A 85 0.44 12.06 -1.58
CA PHE A 85 1.66 11.28 -1.35
C PHE A 85 1.99 11.08 0.12
N ASP A 86 1.62 12.04 0.99
CA ASP A 86 1.79 11.90 2.44
C ASP A 86 0.78 10.91 3.06
N SER A 87 -0.28 10.54 2.30
CA SER A 87 -1.31 9.60 2.73
C SER A 87 -1.58 8.55 1.65
N PRO A 88 -0.62 7.69 1.32
CA PRO A 88 -0.77 6.69 0.26
C PRO A 88 -1.85 5.67 0.60
N ALA A 89 -2.52 5.15 -0.42
CA ALA A 89 -3.50 4.08 -0.28
C ALA A 89 -2.79 2.69 -0.25
N HIS A 90 -2.74 2.01 -1.37
CA HIS A 90 -2.09 0.70 -1.53
C HIS A 90 -0.90 0.76 -2.49
N THR A 91 -0.66 1.92 -3.11
CA THR A 91 0.34 2.14 -4.17
C THR A 91 1.24 3.32 -3.85
N LEU A 92 2.52 3.17 -4.16
CA LEU A 92 3.52 4.24 -4.22
C LEU A 92 3.82 4.59 -5.68
N LEU A 93 4.13 5.86 -5.94
CA LEU A 93 4.54 6.38 -7.22
C LEU A 93 5.96 6.94 -7.18
N PRO A 94 6.65 7.07 -8.34
CA PRO A 94 7.92 7.76 -8.42
C PRO A 94 7.86 9.17 -7.81
N THR A 95 8.94 9.57 -7.17
CA THR A 95 9.12 10.79 -6.36
C THR A 95 8.49 10.77 -4.97
N GLN A 96 7.82 9.68 -4.60
CA GLN A 96 7.23 9.53 -3.29
C GLN A 96 8.26 9.03 -2.26
N ILE A 97 8.16 9.56 -1.06
CA ILE A 97 9.02 9.21 0.07
C ILE A 97 8.13 8.79 1.24
N MET A 98 8.34 7.57 1.73
CA MET A 98 7.69 7.09 2.94
C MET A 98 8.67 7.19 4.11
N LYS A 99 8.32 7.95 5.14
CA LYS A 99 9.10 8.10 6.37
C LYS A 99 8.82 6.98 7.36
N LYS A 100 9.67 6.85 8.38
CA LYS A 100 9.42 5.96 9.53
C LYS A 100 8.00 6.14 10.08
N GLY A 101 7.35 5.03 10.38
CA GLY A 101 5.94 4.98 10.81
C GLY A 101 4.93 4.96 9.66
N GLY A 102 5.35 5.32 8.43
CA GLY A 102 4.52 5.24 7.23
C GLY A 102 4.26 3.81 6.77
N GLY A 103 3.21 3.64 5.96
CA GLY A 103 2.88 2.33 5.43
C GLY A 103 1.75 2.33 4.41
N LEU A 104 1.54 1.16 3.82
CA LEU A 104 0.45 0.85 2.90
C LEU A 104 -0.41 -0.27 3.49
N MET A 105 -1.68 -0.27 3.10
CA MET A 105 -2.58 -1.41 3.30
C MET A 105 -2.89 -2.02 1.94
N SER A 106 -2.95 -3.36 1.85
CA SER A 106 -3.46 -4.01 0.64
C SER A 106 -4.95 -3.70 0.45
N THR A 107 -5.45 -3.89 -0.76
CA THR A 107 -6.89 -3.96 -0.98
C THR A 107 -7.44 -5.33 -0.56
N MET A 108 -8.75 -5.40 -0.32
CA MET A 108 -9.42 -6.67 0.00
C MET A 108 -9.40 -7.63 -1.19
N SER A 109 -9.55 -7.09 -2.41
CA SER A 109 -9.44 -7.80 -3.69
C SER A 109 -9.16 -6.81 -4.81
N GLU A 110 -8.96 -7.28 -6.04
CA GLU A 110 -8.76 -6.43 -7.22
C GLU A 110 -9.91 -5.45 -7.48
N THR A 111 -11.12 -5.79 -7.06
CA THR A 111 -12.33 -4.98 -7.27
C THR A 111 -12.88 -4.34 -5.99
N ASN A 112 -12.37 -4.74 -4.82
CA ASN A 112 -12.78 -4.21 -3.53
C ASN A 112 -11.62 -3.45 -2.87
N TYR A 113 -11.68 -2.13 -2.94
CA TYR A 113 -10.66 -1.20 -2.44
C TYR A 113 -10.73 -0.92 -0.93
N SER A 114 -11.54 -1.65 -0.18
CA SER A 114 -11.46 -1.64 1.29
C SER A 114 -10.11 -2.21 1.73
N ASP A 115 -9.64 -1.80 2.91
CA ASP A 115 -8.40 -2.33 3.48
C ASP A 115 -8.43 -3.84 3.59
N GLY A 116 -7.43 -4.49 3.01
CA GLY A 116 -7.21 -5.92 3.03
C GLY A 116 -6.50 -6.39 4.29
N ARG A 117 -5.90 -7.58 4.20
CA ARG A 117 -5.28 -8.30 5.34
C ARG A 117 -3.78 -8.08 5.46
N PHE A 118 -3.17 -7.34 4.55
CA PHE A 118 -1.72 -7.19 4.51
C PHE A 118 -1.34 -5.72 4.64
N GLN A 119 -0.23 -5.49 5.33
CA GLN A 119 0.37 -4.15 5.44
C GLN A 119 1.86 -4.19 5.11
N LEU A 120 2.34 -3.11 4.49
CA LEU A 120 3.74 -2.73 4.40
C LEU A 120 3.97 -1.58 5.35
N ARG A 121 5.00 -1.65 6.20
CA ARG A 121 5.38 -0.54 7.08
C ARG A 121 6.88 -0.35 7.14
N LEU A 122 7.31 0.90 7.09
CA LEU A 122 8.66 1.29 7.52
C LEU A 122 8.60 1.57 9.03
N LEU A 123 9.11 0.64 9.81
CA LEU A 123 9.06 0.71 11.27
C LEU A 123 9.98 1.80 11.83
N HIS A 124 9.75 2.19 13.07
CA HIS A 124 10.58 3.19 13.75
C HIS A 124 12.01 2.72 14.00
N ASP A 125 12.26 1.41 14.05
CA ASP A 125 13.60 0.82 14.13
C ASP A 125 14.37 0.91 12.80
N GLY A 126 13.68 1.15 11.67
CA GLY A 126 14.23 1.28 10.34
C GLY A 126 14.09 0.05 9.45
N ASN A 127 13.42 -1.00 9.89
CA ASN A 127 13.05 -2.12 9.03
C ASN A 127 11.83 -1.81 8.17
N LEU A 128 11.86 -2.18 6.90
CA LEU A 128 10.66 -2.31 6.07
C LEU A 128 10.10 -3.72 6.25
N VAL A 129 8.85 -3.80 6.65
CA VAL A 129 8.20 -5.06 7.05
C VAL A 129 6.90 -5.25 6.28
N LEU A 130 6.68 -6.46 5.78
CA LEU A 130 5.38 -6.94 5.32
C LEU A 130 4.82 -7.89 6.37
N SER A 131 3.58 -7.65 6.78
CA SER A 131 2.88 -8.47 7.76
C SER A 131 1.42 -8.64 7.40
N ASN A 132 0.83 -9.76 7.81
CA ASN A 132 -0.61 -9.86 7.89
C ASN A 132 -1.12 -9.15 9.15
N ILE A 133 -2.38 -8.73 9.12
CA ILE A 133 -3.04 -8.04 10.22
C ILE A 133 -4.30 -8.77 10.66
N ASP A 134 -4.63 -8.62 11.92
CA ASP A 134 -5.96 -8.97 12.42
C ASP A 134 -7.00 -7.99 11.85
N MET A 135 -8.06 -8.51 11.25
CA MET A 135 -9.08 -7.69 10.59
C MET A 135 -9.97 -6.92 11.57
N PHE A 136 -10.01 -7.33 12.84
CA PHE A 136 -10.83 -6.69 13.87
C PHE A 136 -10.02 -5.66 14.66
N SER A 137 -8.87 -6.07 15.23
CA SER A 137 -8.02 -5.18 16.03
C SER A 137 -7.12 -4.28 15.19
N ARG A 138 -6.88 -4.65 13.92
CA ARG A 138 -5.94 -4.01 12.99
C ARG A 138 -4.47 -4.12 13.43
N ASP A 139 -4.19 -4.97 14.40
CA ASP A 139 -2.83 -5.21 14.86
C ASP A 139 -2.07 -6.11 13.88
N PRO A 140 -0.76 -5.89 13.72
CA PRO A 140 0.08 -6.79 12.94
C PRO A 140 0.22 -8.13 13.68
N LEU A 141 -0.02 -9.23 12.95
CA LEU A 141 0.08 -10.59 13.49
C LEU A 141 1.50 -11.15 13.26
N HIS A 142 1.84 -11.43 12.02
CA HIS A 142 3.11 -12.07 11.66
C HIS A 142 3.78 -11.33 10.51
N ALA A 143 5.07 -11.08 10.65
CA ALA A 143 5.91 -10.56 9.58
C ALA A 143 6.37 -11.73 8.69
N TYR A 144 6.09 -11.65 7.38
CA TYR A 144 6.56 -12.62 6.38
C TYR A 144 7.67 -12.06 5.49
N TYR A 145 8.03 -10.78 5.64
CA TYR A 145 9.18 -10.13 5.04
C TYR A 145 9.73 -9.07 5.97
N ILE A 146 11.06 -9.02 6.12
CA ILE A 146 11.78 -7.99 6.86
C ILE A 146 13.02 -7.62 6.05
N SER A 147 13.24 -6.32 5.83
CA SER A 147 14.37 -5.82 5.02
C SER A 147 15.74 -5.97 5.67
N VAL A 148 15.80 -6.22 6.99
CA VAL A 148 17.04 -6.30 7.79
C VAL A 148 17.86 -5.01 7.66
N THR A 149 17.20 -3.87 7.66
CA THR A 149 17.83 -2.54 7.61
C THR A 149 17.93 -1.86 8.97
N PHE A 150 17.60 -2.55 10.05
CA PHE A 150 17.83 -2.13 11.43
C PHE A 150 19.25 -2.47 11.87
N ASP A 151 19.93 -1.52 12.51
CA ASP A 151 21.21 -1.73 13.17
C ASP A 151 21.07 -1.40 14.67
N PRO A 152 21.11 -2.42 15.56
CA PRO A 152 20.95 -2.20 16.99
C PRO A 152 22.14 -1.49 17.64
N SER A 153 23.31 -1.50 16.98
CA SER A 153 24.52 -0.89 17.49
C SER A 153 24.65 0.59 17.15
N ASN A 154 24.06 1.02 16.04
CA ASN A 154 24.11 2.40 15.58
C ASN A 154 22.83 2.79 14.81
N ALA A 155 21.98 3.57 15.44
CA ALA A 155 20.70 4.01 14.86
C ALA A 155 20.87 4.76 13.52
N THR A 156 22.02 5.42 13.27
CA THR A 156 22.26 6.09 12.00
C THR A 156 22.48 5.13 10.83
N ASN A 157 22.86 3.88 11.09
CA ASN A 157 22.97 2.83 10.07
C ASN A 157 21.61 2.18 9.76
N SER A 158 20.59 2.47 10.56
CA SER A 158 19.23 1.96 10.31
C SER A 158 18.54 2.71 9.19
N GLY A 159 17.54 2.06 8.57
CA GLY A 159 16.67 2.67 7.56
C GLY A 159 15.95 3.90 8.11
N ASP A 160 15.84 4.96 7.32
CA ASP A 160 15.17 6.21 7.68
C ASP A 160 13.98 6.53 6.78
N GLN A 161 14.14 6.28 5.47
CA GLN A 161 13.13 6.58 4.46
C GLN A 161 13.09 5.47 3.41
N LEU A 162 11.90 5.10 2.96
CA LEU A 162 11.70 4.36 1.72
C LEU A 162 11.50 5.37 0.61
N ILE A 163 12.39 5.38 -0.37
CA ILE A 163 12.37 6.32 -1.48
C ILE A 163 12.05 5.57 -2.76
N PHE A 164 11.04 6.04 -3.48
CA PHE A 164 10.77 5.65 -4.85
C PHE A 164 11.15 6.85 -5.73
N ASP A 165 12.33 6.81 -6.32
CA ASP A 165 12.86 7.97 -7.03
C ASP A 165 12.23 8.20 -8.43
N ALA A 166 12.51 9.34 -9.04
CA ALA A 166 11.94 9.75 -10.32
C ALA A 166 12.31 8.82 -11.48
N THR A 167 13.38 8.05 -11.35
CA THR A 167 13.87 7.12 -12.38
C THR A 167 13.26 5.73 -12.27
N GLY A 168 12.44 5.49 -11.23
CA GLY A 168 11.81 4.20 -10.99
C GLY A 168 12.60 3.28 -10.08
N TYR A 169 13.74 3.72 -9.48
CA TYR A 169 14.42 2.95 -8.46
C TYR A 169 13.79 3.12 -7.10
N MET A 170 13.68 2.01 -6.39
CA MET A 170 13.19 2.00 -5.01
C MET A 170 14.27 1.47 -4.07
N TYR A 171 14.51 2.20 -2.98
CA TYR A 171 15.52 1.87 -2.00
C TYR A 171 15.18 2.42 -0.62
N ILE A 172 15.75 1.82 0.41
CA ILE A 172 15.72 2.35 1.77
C ILE A 172 16.99 3.21 1.95
N LEU A 173 16.79 4.50 2.22
CA LEU A 173 17.85 5.41 2.62
C LEU A 173 18.08 5.23 4.12
N ARG A 174 19.33 4.97 4.50
CA ARG A 174 19.76 4.90 5.91
C ARG A 174 20.08 6.28 6.45
N GLY A 175 20.05 6.45 7.76
CA GLY A 175 20.40 7.73 8.41
C GLY A 175 21.84 8.18 8.15
N ASN A 176 22.75 7.28 7.83
CA ASN A 176 24.14 7.57 7.43
C ASN A 176 24.30 7.95 5.94
N GLY A 177 23.21 7.98 5.16
CA GLY A 177 23.20 8.28 3.73
C GLY A 177 23.42 7.07 2.80
N GLU A 178 23.68 5.89 3.32
CA GLU A 178 23.79 4.68 2.52
C GLU A 178 22.42 4.22 2.01
N ARG A 179 22.42 3.47 0.89
CA ARG A 179 21.22 2.92 0.28
C ARG A 179 21.18 1.41 0.42
N PHE A 180 20.01 0.91 0.75
CA PHE A 180 19.67 -0.49 0.63
C PHE A 180 18.69 -0.64 -0.55
N ASP A 181 19.20 -1.14 -1.69
CA ASP A 181 18.45 -1.21 -2.93
C ASP A 181 17.35 -2.30 -2.84
N LEU A 182 16.11 -1.92 -3.10
CA LEU A 182 14.97 -2.85 -3.25
C LEU A 182 14.76 -3.21 -4.72
N THR A 183 14.95 -2.26 -5.63
CA THR A 183 14.94 -2.51 -7.07
C THR A 183 16.32 -3.00 -7.52
N PRO A 184 16.43 -4.19 -8.16
CA PRO A 184 17.69 -4.63 -8.76
C PRO A 184 18.12 -3.67 -9.88
N ARG A 185 19.40 -3.28 -9.87
CA ARG A 185 19.92 -2.27 -10.81
C ARG A 185 19.89 -2.69 -12.28
N ASP A 186 19.95 -3.98 -12.53
CA ASP A 186 19.97 -4.61 -13.85
C ASP A 186 18.56 -4.88 -14.41
N LYS A 187 17.52 -4.72 -13.60
CA LYS A 187 16.13 -5.06 -13.99
C LYS A 187 15.26 -3.88 -14.37
N LEU A 188 15.72 -2.65 -14.11
CA LEU A 188 14.92 -1.49 -14.47
C LEU A 188 15.00 -1.27 -15.98
N PRO A 189 13.86 -1.25 -16.72
CA PRO A 189 13.86 -1.04 -18.13
C PRO A 189 14.35 0.38 -18.47
N ILE A 190 15.22 0.49 -19.49
CA ILE A 190 15.69 1.76 -20.01
C ILE A 190 14.64 2.29 -21.00
N GLY A 191 14.10 3.47 -20.75
CA GLY A 191 13.13 4.08 -21.65
C GLY A 191 12.10 4.94 -20.93
N ASP A 192 11.04 5.28 -21.65
CA ASP A 192 9.98 6.15 -21.15
C ASP A 192 8.81 5.32 -20.65
N TYR A 193 8.85 5.04 -19.35
CA TYR A 193 7.88 4.17 -18.67
C TYR A 193 7.16 4.90 -17.54
N TYR A 194 5.91 4.49 -17.32
CA TYR A 194 5.24 4.69 -16.03
C TYR A 194 5.71 3.61 -15.07
N HIS A 195 5.88 3.98 -13.81
CA HIS A 195 6.23 3.07 -12.72
C HIS A 195 5.22 3.19 -11.59
N ARG A 196 4.97 2.10 -10.89
CA ARG A 196 4.23 2.05 -9.63
C ARG A 196 4.75 0.92 -8.76
N ALA A 197 4.54 1.00 -7.45
CA ALA A 197 4.79 -0.11 -6.54
C ALA A 197 3.55 -0.30 -5.65
N THR A 198 2.95 -1.47 -5.71
CA THR A 198 1.64 -1.75 -5.12
C THR A 198 1.73 -2.91 -4.14
N LEU A 199 1.09 -2.76 -2.99
CA LEU A 199 0.80 -3.88 -2.11
C LEU A 199 -0.49 -4.55 -2.61
N ASP A 200 -0.33 -5.63 -3.35
CA ASP A 200 -1.43 -6.35 -3.97
C ASP A 200 -2.28 -7.08 -2.92
N SER A 201 -3.48 -7.52 -3.31
CA SER A 201 -4.44 -8.15 -2.39
C SER A 201 -3.99 -9.52 -1.86
N ASP A 202 -3.01 -10.14 -2.52
CA ASP A 202 -2.36 -11.39 -2.11
C ASP A 202 -1.22 -11.18 -1.08
N GLY A 203 -0.89 -9.92 -0.75
CA GLY A 203 0.15 -9.56 0.19
C GLY A 203 1.54 -9.39 -0.41
N VAL A 204 1.69 -9.50 -1.71
CA VAL A 204 2.97 -9.24 -2.38
C VAL A 204 3.10 -7.74 -2.67
N PHE A 205 4.21 -7.14 -2.28
CA PHE A 205 4.53 -5.78 -2.68
C PHE A 205 5.31 -5.82 -3.98
N THR A 206 4.64 -5.44 -5.08
CA THR A 206 5.13 -5.59 -6.44
C THR A 206 5.45 -4.25 -7.05
N GLN A 207 6.65 -4.12 -7.61
CA GLN A 207 7.02 -2.99 -8.45
C GLN A 207 6.72 -3.30 -9.91
N TYR A 208 6.02 -2.39 -10.57
CA TYR A 208 5.55 -2.51 -11.95
C TYR A 208 6.08 -1.40 -12.84
N TYR A 209 6.14 -1.66 -14.14
CA TYR A 209 6.34 -0.67 -15.19
C TYR A 209 5.36 -0.85 -16.33
N HIS A 210 5.13 0.21 -17.11
CA HIS A 210 4.25 0.23 -18.27
C HIS A 210 4.80 1.23 -19.31
N PRO A 211 4.95 0.86 -20.61
CA PRO A 211 5.42 1.77 -21.64
C PRO A 211 4.49 2.98 -21.80
N LYS A 212 5.03 4.21 -21.85
CA LYS A 212 4.21 5.42 -22.04
C LYS A 212 3.63 5.54 -23.45
N ASN A 213 4.32 4.99 -24.44
CA ASN A 213 3.95 5.06 -25.84
C ASN A 213 3.24 3.79 -26.34
N SER A 214 2.69 3.00 -25.45
CA SER A 214 1.93 1.81 -25.84
C SER A 214 0.60 2.20 -26.46
N THR A 215 0.36 1.75 -27.70
CA THR A 215 -0.92 1.90 -28.41
C THR A 215 -1.85 0.72 -28.20
N ASP A 216 -1.33 -0.37 -27.62
CA ASP A 216 -2.03 -1.63 -27.41
C ASP A 216 -2.48 -1.78 -25.95
N ASN A 217 -3.35 -2.77 -25.69
CA ASN A 217 -3.74 -3.20 -24.34
C ASN A 217 -2.56 -3.88 -23.61
N THR A 218 -1.41 -3.22 -23.58
CA THR A 218 -0.23 -3.66 -22.85
C THR A 218 -0.58 -3.68 -21.37
N ARG A 219 -0.26 -4.78 -20.70
CA ARG A 219 -0.45 -4.89 -19.25
C ARG A 219 0.77 -4.33 -18.53
N TRP A 220 0.58 -3.99 -17.26
CA TRP A 220 1.68 -3.73 -16.36
C TRP A 220 2.59 -4.97 -16.26
N GLU A 221 3.89 -4.76 -16.37
CA GLU A 221 4.90 -5.80 -16.18
C GLU A 221 5.58 -5.63 -14.83
N ALA A 222 5.86 -6.74 -14.16
CA ALA A 222 6.50 -6.71 -12.85
C ALA A 222 8.03 -6.69 -12.97
N ILE A 223 8.68 -5.82 -12.19
CA ILE A 223 10.14 -5.73 -12.07
C ILE A 223 10.62 -6.53 -10.87
N ARG A 224 9.92 -6.39 -9.74
CA ARG A 224 10.33 -6.90 -8.44
C ARG A 224 9.14 -7.30 -7.60
N PHE A 225 9.30 -8.38 -6.85
CA PHE A 225 8.36 -8.88 -5.85
C PHE A 225 9.02 -8.86 -4.46
N LEU A 226 8.31 -8.40 -3.45
CA LEU A 226 8.68 -8.52 -2.05
C LEU A 226 7.55 -9.20 -1.27
N PRO A 227 7.80 -10.40 -0.69
CA PRO A 227 9.02 -11.21 -0.84
C PRO A 227 9.15 -11.80 -2.25
N GLU A 228 10.38 -12.16 -2.67
CA GLU A 228 10.61 -12.83 -3.97
C GLU A 228 9.87 -14.17 -4.09
N ASN A 229 9.66 -14.81 -2.97
CA ASN A 229 8.91 -16.05 -2.88
C ASN A 229 8.08 -16.04 -1.59
N ILE A 230 6.80 -15.73 -1.73
CA ILE A 230 5.87 -15.68 -0.61
C ILE A 230 5.73 -17.05 0.10
N CYS A 231 5.90 -18.15 -0.65
CA CYS A 231 5.79 -19.49 -0.09
C CYS A 231 6.90 -19.80 0.93
N LYS A 232 8.09 -19.23 0.77
CA LYS A 232 9.18 -19.39 1.76
C LYS A 232 8.89 -18.64 3.06
N GLY A 233 8.27 -17.48 2.99
CA GLY A 233 7.88 -16.70 4.18
C GLY A 233 6.74 -17.33 4.95
N LEU A 234 5.76 -17.90 4.25
CA LEU A 234 4.58 -18.52 4.85
C LEU A 234 4.87 -19.89 5.48
N VAL A 235 5.90 -20.62 5.03
CA VAL A 235 6.28 -21.90 5.67
C VAL A 235 6.82 -21.69 7.09
N SER A 236 7.55 -20.61 7.36
CA SER A 236 7.98 -20.29 8.73
C SER A 236 6.81 -19.86 9.62
N VAL A 237 5.79 -19.21 9.05
CA VAL A 237 4.54 -18.83 9.73
C VAL A 237 3.61 -20.04 9.91
N GLY A 238 3.60 -20.96 8.95
CA GLY A 238 2.76 -22.15 8.97
C GLY A 238 3.10 -23.13 10.11
N ASN A 239 4.36 -23.23 10.48
CA ASN A 239 4.77 -24.07 11.62
C ASN A 239 4.34 -23.49 12.97
N GLU A 240 4.32 -22.17 13.14
CA GLU A 240 3.81 -21.54 14.38
C GLU A 240 2.28 -21.51 14.42
N LEU A 241 1.60 -21.34 13.29
CA LEU A 241 0.13 -21.44 13.22
C LEU A 241 -0.36 -22.86 13.45
N ALA A 242 0.37 -23.88 12.99
CA ALA A 242 0.08 -25.27 13.33
C ALA A 242 0.26 -25.54 14.84
N PHE A 243 1.28 -24.95 15.43
CA PHE A 243 1.54 -25.07 16.89
C PHE A 243 0.47 -24.37 17.73
N THR A 244 0.01 -23.18 17.32
CA THR A 244 -1.05 -22.46 18.03
C THR A 244 -2.42 -23.15 17.86
N ALA A 245 -2.68 -23.76 16.72
CA ALA A 245 -3.90 -24.52 16.48
C ALA A 245 -3.93 -25.84 17.31
N GLU A 246 -2.79 -26.48 17.51
CA GLU A 246 -2.70 -27.67 18.38
C GLU A 246 -2.84 -27.33 19.86
N LEU A 247 -2.35 -26.17 20.32
CA LEU A 247 -2.52 -25.72 21.71
C LEU A 247 -3.94 -25.27 22.04
N LEU A 248 -4.70 -24.76 21.06
CA LEU A 248 -6.11 -24.38 21.26
C LEU A 248 -7.10 -25.55 21.12
N VAL A 249 -6.67 -26.68 20.58
CA VAL A 249 -7.52 -27.88 20.43
C VAL A 249 -7.68 -28.67 21.74
N GLY A 250 -6.95 -28.31 22.79
CA GLY A 250 -6.97 -29.03 24.07
C GLY A 250 -8.20 -28.81 24.96
N TRP A 251 -9.04 -27.81 24.75
CA TRP A 251 -10.05 -27.46 25.78
C TRP A 251 -11.47 -27.12 25.33
N GLU A 252 -11.83 -27.01 24.07
CA GLU A 252 -13.27 -27.02 23.72
C GLU A 252 -13.50 -27.50 22.28
N THR A 253 -13.88 -28.75 22.19
CA THR A 253 -14.09 -29.48 20.96
C THR A 253 -15.48 -29.23 20.39
N MET A 254 -15.53 -28.94 19.12
CA MET A 254 -16.48 -29.32 18.05
C MET A 254 -17.02 -28.19 17.15
N ILE A 255 -17.26 -26.98 17.66
CA ILE A 255 -17.85 -25.91 16.82
C ILE A 255 -16.76 -25.10 16.12
N ILE A 256 -15.56 -24.99 16.70
CA ILE A 256 -14.43 -24.21 16.15
C ILE A 256 -13.74 -24.95 14.97
N LYS A 257 -13.80 -26.28 14.93
CA LYS A 257 -13.17 -27.09 13.87
C LYS A 257 -13.72 -26.83 12.47
N GLU A 258 -15.00 -26.56 12.33
CA GLU A 258 -15.57 -26.29 10.99
C GLU A 258 -15.29 -24.87 10.51
N GLN A 259 -15.32 -23.87 11.37
CA GLN A 259 -15.02 -22.48 10.96
C GLN A 259 -13.52 -22.27 10.67
N ILE A 260 -12.63 -22.85 11.45
CA ILE A 260 -11.18 -22.81 11.18
C ILE A 260 -10.86 -23.61 9.90
N ARG A 261 -11.54 -24.71 9.65
CA ARG A 261 -11.35 -25.50 8.41
C ARG A 261 -11.83 -24.78 7.15
N ILE A 262 -12.89 -23.96 7.26
CA ILE A 262 -13.39 -23.12 6.14
C ILE A 262 -12.43 -21.99 5.84
N VAL A 263 -11.92 -21.30 6.86
CA VAL A 263 -10.92 -20.23 6.70
C VAL A 263 -9.59 -20.81 6.19
N TRP A 264 -9.16 -21.96 6.68
CA TRP A 264 -7.96 -22.65 6.21
C TRP A 264 -8.09 -23.16 4.78
N ASN A 265 -9.22 -23.73 4.38
CA ASN A 265 -9.45 -24.17 3.00
C ASN A 265 -9.51 -23.00 2.00
N THR A 266 -10.03 -21.84 2.40
CA THR A 266 -10.08 -20.66 1.54
C THR A 266 -8.68 -20.04 1.38
N ILE A 267 -7.94 -19.88 2.48
CA ILE A 267 -6.57 -19.32 2.45
C ILE A 267 -5.59 -20.31 1.82
N SER A 268 -5.67 -21.62 2.14
CA SER A 268 -4.73 -22.62 1.63
C SER A 268 -4.97 -22.97 0.15
N ASN A 269 -6.21 -22.92 -0.33
CA ASN A 269 -6.47 -23.23 -1.75
C ASN A 269 -6.00 -22.13 -2.70
N GLU A 270 -6.10 -20.86 -2.31
CA GLU A 270 -5.54 -19.77 -3.09
C GLU A 270 -4.00 -19.77 -3.05
N ILE A 271 -3.40 -19.90 -1.87
CA ILE A 271 -1.93 -19.89 -1.70
C ILE A 271 -1.30 -21.17 -2.24
N VAL A 272 -1.88 -22.35 -2.03
CA VAL A 272 -1.37 -23.65 -2.54
C VAL A 272 -1.54 -23.76 -4.06
N SER A 273 -2.52 -23.11 -4.65
CA SER A 273 -2.63 -23.00 -6.11
C SER A 273 -1.43 -22.26 -6.72
N TRP A 274 -0.98 -21.19 -6.08
CA TRP A 274 0.18 -20.40 -6.51
C TRP A 274 1.54 -21.08 -6.27
N CYS A 275 1.64 -21.88 -5.21
CA CYS A 275 2.89 -22.57 -4.88
C CYS A 275 3.11 -23.87 -5.66
N ARG A 276 2.15 -24.32 -6.47
CA ARG A 276 2.24 -25.57 -7.29
C ARG A 276 2.58 -25.35 -8.76
N THR A 277 2.64 -24.10 -9.21
CA THR A 277 3.12 -23.71 -10.56
C THR A 277 4.50 -23.09 -10.49
#